data_7ef11a8b54881e4f49cfe95c4432d948
#
_entry.id   7ef11a8b54881e4f49cfe95c4432d948
#
_cell.length_a   1.000
_cell.length_b   1.000
_cell.length_c   1.000
_cell.angle_alpha   90.00
_cell.angle_beta   90.00
_cell.angle_gamma   90.00
#
_symmetry.space_group_name_H-M   'P 1'
#
loop_
_entity.id
_entity.type
_entity.pdbx_description
1 polymer ?
#
loop_
_entity_poly.entity_id
_entity_poly.type
_entity_poly.pdbx_seq_one_letter_code
_entity_poly.pdbx_strand_id
1 'polypeptide(L)'
;MNHKWNYQPITSEQAEISQTLVQELGISPILGRLLVQRGITRVHDARKFFRPQLPDLHDPFLMKDMDIAVERLNKAMGKKERILIYGDYDVDGTTAVALVYKFIQQFYSNLDYYIPDRYNEGYGISRKGVDYAAETGVGLIIVLDCGIKAVDEIAYARERGIDFIICDHHVPDDILPPAVAILNAKRPDNTYPYEHLSGCGVGFKFMQAFAINNGIEFHHLIPLLDLVAVSIASDIVPIMGENRICLLYTSPSPRDTER
;
A
#
# COMPACT_ATOMS: atom_id res chain seq x y z
N MET A 1 7.04 27.46 -29.16
CA MET A 1 7.83 27.36 -27.91
C MET A 1 9.18 26.75 -28.23
N ASN A 2 10.28 27.42 -27.93
CA ASN A 2 11.62 26.83 -28.12
C ASN A 2 11.96 25.99 -26.89
N HIS A 3 11.93 24.67 -27.02
CA HIS A 3 12.36 23.75 -25.97
C HIS A 3 13.90 23.69 -25.95
N LYS A 4 14.51 23.95 -24.80
CA LYS A 4 15.94 23.80 -24.57
C LYS A 4 16.20 22.48 -23.84
N TRP A 5 17.00 21.60 -24.45
CA TRP A 5 17.48 20.42 -23.77
C TRP A 5 18.48 20.80 -22.67
N ASN A 6 18.19 20.40 -21.44
CA ASN A 6 19.07 20.61 -20.30
C ASN A 6 19.68 19.26 -19.91
N TYR A 7 20.98 19.12 -20.18
CA TYR A 7 21.72 17.91 -19.85
C TYR A 7 22.16 17.96 -18.39
N GLN A 8 21.67 17.00 -17.58
CA GLN A 8 22.04 16.91 -16.18
C GLN A 8 23.43 16.24 -16.04
N PRO A 9 24.47 16.94 -15.58
CA PRO A 9 25.78 16.35 -15.38
C PRO A 9 25.76 15.31 -14.25
N ILE A 10 26.70 14.38 -14.29
CA ILE A 10 27.03 13.48 -13.19
C ILE A 10 28.40 13.86 -12.62
N THR A 11 28.61 13.61 -11.31
CA THR A 11 29.91 13.83 -10.66
C THR A 11 30.96 12.82 -11.12
N SER A 12 32.25 13.04 -10.82
CA SER A 12 33.30 12.07 -11.11
C SER A 12 33.07 10.73 -10.42
N GLU A 13 32.64 10.74 -9.15
CA GLU A 13 32.29 9.57 -8.39
C GLU A 13 31.12 8.80 -9.06
N GLN A 14 30.09 9.52 -9.47
CA GLN A 14 28.94 8.93 -10.19
C GLN A 14 29.36 8.33 -11.55
N ALA A 15 30.36 8.90 -12.21
CA ALA A 15 30.87 8.37 -13.46
C ALA A 15 31.62 7.04 -13.26
N GLU A 16 32.41 6.90 -12.19
CA GLU A 16 33.08 5.65 -11.83
C GLU A 16 32.09 4.55 -11.49
N ILE A 17 31.06 4.87 -10.67
CA ILE A 17 29.98 3.94 -10.36
C ILE A 17 29.23 3.51 -11.64
N SER A 18 28.92 4.46 -12.52
CA SER A 18 28.29 4.18 -13.81
C SER A 18 29.10 3.19 -14.66
N GLN A 19 30.42 3.39 -14.71
CA GLN A 19 31.33 2.52 -15.44
C GLN A 19 31.34 1.10 -14.86
N THR A 20 31.37 0.97 -13.54
CA THR A 20 31.28 -0.32 -12.84
C THR A 20 29.96 -1.04 -13.18
N LEU A 21 28.82 -0.32 -13.13
CA LEU A 21 27.52 -0.90 -13.49
C LEU A 21 27.48 -1.36 -14.94
N VAL A 22 28.07 -0.58 -15.87
CA VAL A 22 28.16 -0.94 -17.29
C VAL A 22 28.92 -2.23 -17.48
N GLN A 23 30.09 -2.37 -16.85
CA GLN A 23 30.96 -3.56 -16.96
C GLN A 23 30.28 -4.81 -16.35
N GLU A 24 29.77 -4.69 -15.12
CA GLU A 24 29.23 -5.82 -14.36
C GLU A 24 27.87 -6.32 -14.89
N LEU A 25 27.09 -5.44 -15.50
CA LEU A 25 25.75 -5.76 -16.02
C LEU A 25 25.73 -5.99 -17.53
N GLY A 26 26.79 -5.65 -18.25
CA GLY A 26 26.82 -5.72 -19.72
C GLY A 26 25.82 -4.77 -20.39
N ILE A 27 25.56 -3.61 -19.81
CA ILE A 27 24.62 -2.60 -20.30
C ILE A 27 25.31 -1.45 -21.02
N SER A 28 24.53 -0.65 -21.77
CA SER A 28 25.09 0.53 -22.45
C SER A 28 25.52 1.61 -21.43
N PRO A 29 26.53 2.46 -21.78
CA PRO A 29 26.96 3.58 -20.92
C PRO A 29 25.81 4.55 -20.57
N ILE A 30 24.85 4.73 -21.49
CA ILE A 30 23.66 5.57 -21.26
C ILE A 30 22.81 4.99 -20.12
N LEU A 31 22.57 3.68 -20.12
CA LEU A 31 21.80 3.02 -19.06
C LEU A 31 22.53 3.08 -17.71
N GLY A 32 23.86 2.86 -17.69
CA GLY A 32 24.65 3.01 -16.47
C GLY A 32 24.50 4.40 -15.85
N ARG A 33 24.59 5.45 -16.69
CA ARG A 33 24.38 6.82 -16.26
C ARG A 33 22.97 7.08 -15.74
N LEU A 34 21.92 6.59 -16.42
CA LEU A 34 20.54 6.74 -15.99
C LEU A 34 20.25 6.04 -14.67
N LEU A 35 20.88 4.90 -14.39
CA LEU A 35 20.79 4.22 -13.10
C LEU A 35 21.36 5.09 -11.98
N VAL A 36 22.57 5.63 -12.17
CA VAL A 36 23.22 6.46 -11.16
C VAL A 36 22.45 7.75 -10.89
N GLN A 37 21.89 8.39 -11.93
CA GLN A 37 21.03 9.56 -11.78
C GLN A 37 19.73 9.27 -10.99
N ARG A 38 19.30 7.99 -10.91
CA ARG A 38 18.18 7.50 -10.09
C ARG A 38 18.61 7.01 -8.71
N GLY A 39 19.87 7.23 -8.32
CA GLY A 39 20.38 6.76 -7.03
C GLY A 39 20.70 5.26 -6.97
N ILE A 40 20.65 4.56 -8.10
CA ILE A 40 20.97 3.12 -8.17
C ILE A 40 22.47 2.99 -8.40
N THR A 41 23.22 2.71 -7.33
CA THR A 41 24.67 2.73 -7.32
C THR A 41 25.31 1.35 -7.16
N ARG A 42 24.55 0.33 -6.77
CA ARG A 42 25.06 -1.03 -6.56
C ARG A 42 24.52 -2.00 -7.62
N VAL A 43 25.37 -2.92 -8.05
CA VAL A 43 25.05 -3.95 -9.05
C VAL A 43 23.82 -4.78 -8.64
N HIS A 44 23.75 -5.15 -7.36
CA HIS A 44 22.61 -5.89 -6.82
C HIS A 44 21.28 -5.14 -6.98
N ASP A 45 21.28 -3.85 -6.63
CA ASP A 45 20.08 -3.01 -6.72
C ASP A 45 19.67 -2.78 -8.17
N ALA A 46 20.66 -2.63 -9.07
CA ALA A 46 20.42 -2.53 -10.50
C ALA A 46 19.79 -3.81 -11.10
N ARG A 47 20.25 -4.99 -10.66
CA ARG A 47 19.62 -6.26 -11.06
C ARG A 47 18.18 -6.35 -10.63
N LYS A 48 17.86 -5.99 -9.37
CA LYS A 48 16.48 -5.92 -8.87
C LYS A 48 15.64 -4.89 -9.62
N PHE A 49 16.22 -3.73 -9.96
CA PHE A 49 15.54 -2.71 -10.73
C PHE A 49 15.12 -3.18 -12.12
N PHE A 50 16.01 -3.94 -12.82
CA PHE A 50 15.70 -4.47 -14.16
C PHE A 50 14.80 -5.72 -14.13
N ARG A 51 14.85 -6.51 -13.08
CA ARG A 51 14.12 -7.78 -12.96
C ARG A 51 13.50 -7.91 -11.57
N PRO A 52 12.53 -7.05 -11.24
CA PRO A 52 11.83 -7.13 -9.96
C PRO A 52 11.04 -8.43 -9.88
N GLN A 53 11.02 -9.04 -8.70
CA GLN A 53 10.32 -10.29 -8.43
C GLN A 53 9.48 -10.17 -7.17
N LEU A 54 8.36 -10.90 -7.07
CA LEU A 54 7.48 -10.90 -5.90
C LEU A 54 8.20 -11.27 -4.58
N PRO A 55 9.17 -12.21 -4.56
CA PRO A 55 9.97 -12.47 -3.35
C PRO A 55 10.84 -11.30 -2.87
N ASP A 56 10.99 -10.23 -3.68
CA ASP A 56 11.69 -9.01 -3.27
C ASP A 56 10.80 -8.04 -2.46
N LEU A 57 9.52 -8.34 -2.31
CA LEU A 57 8.63 -7.59 -1.41
C LEU A 57 9.11 -7.74 0.04
N HIS A 58 9.08 -6.65 0.79
CA HIS A 58 9.48 -6.67 2.19
C HIS A 58 8.53 -7.50 3.05
N ASP A 59 9.03 -8.02 4.16
CA ASP A 59 8.20 -8.66 5.17
C ASP A 59 7.17 -7.65 5.70
N PRO A 60 5.85 -7.93 5.60
CA PRO A 60 4.82 -7.01 6.07
C PRO A 60 4.86 -6.77 7.59
N PHE A 61 5.39 -7.72 8.37
CA PHE A 61 5.51 -7.59 9.82
C PHE A 61 6.58 -6.59 10.28
N LEU A 62 7.38 -6.04 9.36
CA LEU A 62 8.25 -4.89 9.65
C LEU A 62 7.46 -3.59 9.83
N MET A 63 6.19 -3.54 9.38
CA MET A 63 5.34 -2.38 9.57
C MET A 63 4.78 -2.37 10.99
N LYS A 64 4.91 -1.23 11.66
CA LYS A 64 4.42 -1.02 13.03
C LYS A 64 2.93 -1.39 13.14
N ASP A 65 2.56 -2.05 14.24
CA ASP A 65 1.21 -2.50 14.59
C ASP A 65 0.63 -3.60 13.65
N MET A 66 1.42 -4.16 12.72
CA MET A 66 0.94 -5.18 11.78
C MET A 66 0.49 -6.47 12.49
N ASP A 67 1.20 -6.90 13.51
CA ASP A 67 0.86 -8.03 14.35
C ASP A 67 -0.47 -7.81 15.10
N ILE A 68 -0.64 -6.62 15.68
CA ILE A 68 -1.88 -6.21 16.37
C ILE A 68 -3.07 -6.18 15.40
N ALA A 69 -2.86 -5.66 14.18
CA ALA A 69 -3.89 -5.61 13.15
C ALA A 69 -4.35 -7.01 12.74
N VAL A 70 -3.39 -7.92 12.49
CA VAL A 70 -3.69 -9.31 12.12
C VAL A 70 -4.41 -10.05 13.25
N GLU A 71 -3.95 -9.89 14.50
CA GLU A 71 -4.61 -10.48 15.67
C GLU A 71 -6.06 -9.97 15.83
N ARG A 72 -6.27 -8.64 15.68
CA ARG A 72 -7.61 -8.06 15.80
C ARG A 72 -8.57 -8.57 14.70
N LEU A 73 -8.07 -8.72 13.47
CA LEU A 73 -8.87 -9.28 12.37
C LEU A 73 -9.21 -10.75 12.62
N ASN A 74 -8.25 -11.56 13.05
CA ASN A 74 -8.49 -12.96 13.42
C ASN A 74 -9.52 -13.08 14.56
N LYS A 75 -9.43 -12.20 15.56
CA LYS A 75 -10.40 -12.17 16.67
C LYS A 75 -11.81 -11.81 16.19
N ALA A 76 -11.95 -10.84 15.26
CA ALA A 76 -13.23 -10.46 14.67
C ALA A 76 -13.86 -11.65 13.93
N MET A 77 -13.09 -12.32 13.09
CA MET A 77 -13.55 -13.50 12.35
C MET A 77 -13.95 -14.64 13.28
N GLY A 78 -13.12 -14.95 14.29
CA GLY A 78 -13.39 -16.00 15.28
C GLY A 78 -14.65 -15.74 16.10
N LYS A 79 -14.96 -14.49 16.41
CA LYS A 79 -16.18 -14.06 17.12
C LYS A 79 -17.37 -13.84 16.21
N LYS A 80 -17.19 -13.97 14.89
CA LYS A 80 -18.23 -13.70 13.87
C LYS A 80 -18.73 -12.25 13.91
N GLU A 81 -17.86 -11.28 14.26
CA GLU A 81 -18.19 -9.86 14.25
C GLU A 81 -18.47 -9.40 12.81
N ARG A 82 -19.41 -8.46 12.61
CA ARG A 82 -19.57 -7.81 11.31
C ARG A 82 -18.39 -6.88 11.06
N ILE A 83 -17.73 -7.05 9.92
CA ILE A 83 -16.57 -6.27 9.52
C ILE A 83 -16.97 -5.32 8.38
N LEU A 84 -16.61 -4.05 8.49
CA LEU A 84 -16.83 -3.04 7.45
C LEU A 84 -15.48 -2.64 6.84
N ILE A 85 -15.37 -2.77 5.52
CA ILE A 85 -14.24 -2.24 4.76
C ILE A 85 -14.61 -0.83 4.30
N TYR A 86 -13.94 0.16 4.88
CA TYR A 86 -14.18 1.58 4.61
C TYR A 86 -13.01 2.15 3.80
N GLY A 87 -13.26 2.95 2.78
CA GLY A 87 -12.19 3.61 2.03
C GLY A 87 -12.62 4.96 1.48
N ASP A 88 -11.65 5.75 1.06
CA ASP A 88 -11.95 7.00 0.37
C ASP A 88 -12.59 6.76 -1.02
N TYR A 89 -13.17 7.80 -1.59
CA TYR A 89 -13.93 7.75 -2.84
C TYR A 89 -13.08 7.85 -4.12
N ASP A 90 -11.78 8.12 -4.01
CA ASP A 90 -10.90 8.20 -5.16
C ASP A 90 -10.43 6.82 -5.67
N VAL A 91 -9.53 6.80 -6.64
CA VAL A 91 -9.08 5.53 -7.24
C VAL A 91 -8.24 4.72 -6.28
N ASP A 92 -7.39 5.35 -5.44
CA ASP A 92 -6.60 4.62 -4.45
C ASP A 92 -7.51 4.01 -3.38
N GLY A 93 -8.40 4.80 -2.78
CA GLY A 93 -9.35 4.31 -1.77
C GLY A 93 -10.27 3.20 -2.31
N THR A 94 -10.86 3.38 -3.49
CA THR A 94 -11.78 2.40 -4.06
C THR A 94 -11.10 1.10 -4.48
N THR A 95 -9.87 1.15 -5.03
CA THR A 95 -9.09 -0.05 -5.33
C THR A 95 -8.63 -0.77 -4.07
N ALA A 96 -8.28 -0.02 -3.02
CA ALA A 96 -7.94 -0.58 -1.70
C ALA A 96 -9.12 -1.33 -1.08
N VAL A 97 -10.32 -0.73 -1.10
CA VAL A 97 -11.57 -1.39 -0.64
C VAL A 97 -11.82 -2.66 -1.45
N ALA A 98 -11.74 -2.58 -2.77
CA ALA A 98 -11.96 -3.74 -3.64
C ALA A 98 -10.97 -4.87 -3.34
N LEU A 99 -9.69 -4.55 -3.14
CA LEU A 99 -8.64 -5.53 -2.84
C LEU A 99 -8.92 -6.24 -1.52
N VAL A 100 -9.08 -5.49 -0.44
CA VAL A 100 -9.25 -6.04 0.91
C VAL A 100 -10.57 -6.81 1.01
N TYR A 101 -11.65 -6.26 0.47
CA TYR A 101 -12.95 -6.93 0.43
C TYR A 101 -12.88 -8.25 -0.35
N LYS A 102 -12.35 -8.25 -1.59
CA LYS A 102 -12.22 -9.46 -2.43
C LYS A 102 -11.32 -10.52 -1.80
N PHE A 103 -10.29 -10.12 -1.06
CA PHE A 103 -9.44 -11.07 -0.38
C PHE A 103 -10.16 -11.70 0.82
N ILE A 104 -10.72 -10.89 1.72
CA ILE A 104 -11.35 -11.37 2.96
C ILE A 104 -12.60 -12.21 2.65
N GLN A 105 -13.42 -11.84 1.65
CA GLN A 105 -14.65 -12.56 1.32
C GLN A 105 -14.44 -14.03 0.92
N GLN A 106 -13.21 -14.42 0.54
CA GLN A 106 -12.89 -15.83 0.24
C GLN A 106 -12.96 -16.70 1.50
N PHE A 107 -12.78 -16.11 2.67
CA PHE A 107 -12.66 -16.82 3.96
C PHE A 107 -13.71 -16.40 4.98
N TYR A 108 -14.39 -15.27 4.76
CA TYR A 108 -15.32 -14.68 5.71
C TYR A 108 -16.48 -13.94 5.02
N SER A 109 -17.71 -14.27 5.41
CA SER A 109 -18.93 -13.78 4.74
C SER A 109 -19.64 -12.63 5.47
N ASN A 110 -19.39 -12.42 6.79
CA ASN A 110 -20.03 -11.33 7.54
C ASN A 110 -19.26 -10.01 7.33
N LEU A 111 -19.21 -9.60 6.06
CA LEU A 111 -18.38 -8.51 5.53
C LEU A 111 -19.25 -7.55 4.72
N ASP A 112 -19.01 -6.27 4.89
CA ASP A 112 -19.66 -5.20 4.13
C ASP A 112 -18.63 -4.16 3.73
N TYR A 113 -18.98 -3.19 2.89
CA TYR A 113 -18.11 -2.08 2.51
C TYR A 113 -18.84 -0.75 2.54
N TYR A 114 -18.09 0.34 2.72
CA TYR A 114 -18.60 1.71 2.72
C TYR A 114 -17.62 2.64 2.02
N ILE A 115 -18.13 3.44 1.10
CA ILE A 115 -17.41 4.52 0.44
C ILE A 115 -18.22 5.78 0.64
N PRO A 116 -17.66 6.84 1.28
CA PRO A 116 -18.40 8.07 1.58
C PRO A 116 -18.78 8.80 0.28
N ASP A 117 -19.92 9.46 0.32
CA ASP A 117 -20.35 10.34 -0.77
C ASP A 117 -19.52 11.63 -0.77
N ARG A 118 -18.81 11.86 -1.88
CA ARG A 118 -17.92 13.02 -2.04
C ARG A 118 -18.58 14.36 -1.75
N TYR A 119 -19.85 14.53 -2.10
CA TYR A 119 -20.55 15.79 -1.99
C TYR A 119 -21.26 15.99 -0.64
N ASN A 120 -21.74 14.91 -0.04
CA ASN A 120 -22.54 14.95 1.18
C ASN A 120 -21.75 14.65 2.45
N GLU A 121 -20.59 13.97 2.34
CA GLU A 121 -19.80 13.51 3.48
C GLU A 121 -18.38 14.07 3.47
N GLY A 122 -17.85 14.39 2.28
CA GLY A 122 -16.48 14.88 2.11
C GLY A 122 -15.45 13.78 2.08
N TYR A 123 -14.18 14.15 2.32
CA TYR A 123 -13.03 13.27 2.31
C TYR A 123 -12.86 12.55 3.64
N GLY A 124 -12.49 11.29 3.60
CA GLY A 124 -12.07 10.50 4.76
C GLY A 124 -13.24 9.91 5.56
N ILE A 125 -13.01 9.69 6.85
CA ILE A 125 -14.01 9.07 7.73
C ILE A 125 -15.09 10.09 8.09
N SER A 126 -16.35 9.75 7.79
CA SER A 126 -17.50 10.56 8.13
C SER A 126 -18.23 10.04 9.39
N ARG A 127 -18.84 10.93 10.17
CA ARG A 127 -19.72 10.52 11.27
C ARG A 127 -20.91 9.68 10.79
N LYS A 128 -21.43 9.98 9.59
CA LYS A 128 -22.50 9.21 8.96
C LYS A 128 -22.08 7.77 8.68
N GLY A 129 -20.83 7.56 8.22
CA GLY A 129 -20.27 6.21 8.04
C GLY A 129 -20.10 5.46 9.37
N VAL A 130 -19.72 6.15 10.44
CA VAL A 130 -19.65 5.58 11.80
C VAL A 130 -21.06 5.23 12.32
N ASP A 131 -22.03 6.11 12.12
CA ASP A 131 -23.41 5.85 12.52
C ASP A 131 -24.01 4.66 11.76
N TYR A 132 -23.77 4.57 10.44
CA TYR A 132 -24.14 3.39 9.65
C TYR A 132 -23.51 2.10 10.22
N ALA A 133 -22.24 2.13 10.58
CA ALA A 133 -21.58 0.97 11.18
C ALA A 133 -22.21 0.58 12.52
N ALA A 134 -22.54 1.55 13.37
CA ALA A 134 -23.20 1.32 14.65
C ALA A 134 -24.61 0.72 14.47
N GLU A 135 -25.43 1.29 13.59
CA GLU A 135 -26.78 0.87 13.30
C GLU A 135 -26.85 -0.55 12.70
N THR A 136 -25.82 -0.94 11.95
CA THR A 136 -25.72 -2.25 11.30
C THR A 136 -24.98 -3.29 12.12
N GLY A 137 -24.54 -2.96 13.35
CA GLY A 137 -23.90 -3.89 14.28
C GLY A 137 -22.45 -4.27 13.88
N VAL A 138 -21.73 -3.36 13.23
CA VAL A 138 -20.31 -3.54 12.90
C VAL A 138 -19.47 -3.50 14.17
N GLY A 139 -18.60 -4.48 14.38
CA GLY A 139 -17.64 -4.53 15.49
C GLY A 139 -16.23 -4.08 15.12
N LEU A 140 -15.87 -4.15 13.82
CA LEU A 140 -14.56 -3.77 13.32
C LEU A 140 -14.68 -3.03 11.99
N ILE A 141 -14.05 -1.86 11.88
CA ILE A 141 -13.85 -1.13 10.63
C ILE A 141 -12.37 -1.25 10.23
N ILE A 142 -12.12 -1.70 9.01
CA ILE A 142 -10.82 -1.61 8.34
C ILE A 142 -10.91 -0.43 7.39
N VAL A 143 -10.21 0.66 7.74
CA VAL A 143 -10.22 1.86 6.91
C VAL A 143 -8.97 1.92 6.04
N LEU A 144 -9.16 2.31 4.78
CA LEU A 144 -8.16 2.25 3.72
C LEU A 144 -8.00 3.63 3.07
N ASP A 145 -6.75 4.02 2.83
CA ASP A 145 -6.37 5.26 2.15
C ASP A 145 -6.87 6.55 2.81
N CYS A 146 -7.25 6.48 4.07
CA CYS A 146 -7.64 7.62 4.89
C CYS A 146 -7.63 7.22 6.37
N GLY A 147 -7.92 8.19 7.25
CA GLY A 147 -8.17 7.91 8.66
C GLY A 147 -7.01 8.27 9.59
N ILE A 148 -5.78 8.46 9.09
CA ILE A 148 -4.62 8.80 9.96
C ILE A 148 -4.79 10.10 10.75
N LYS A 149 -5.67 10.98 10.30
CA LYS A 149 -5.99 12.28 10.93
C LYS A 149 -7.38 12.32 11.59
N ALA A 150 -8.16 11.25 11.50
CA ALA A 150 -9.55 11.21 11.96
C ALA A 150 -9.66 10.91 13.48
N VAL A 151 -9.04 11.75 14.32
CA VAL A 151 -8.98 11.54 15.76
C VAL A 151 -10.37 11.55 16.41
N ASP A 152 -11.20 12.53 16.05
CA ASP A 152 -12.53 12.72 16.65
C ASP A 152 -13.53 11.66 16.18
N GLU A 153 -13.50 11.29 14.91
CA GLU A 153 -14.40 10.28 14.34
C GLU A 153 -14.12 8.88 14.91
N ILE A 154 -12.83 8.55 15.09
CA ILE A 154 -12.45 7.26 15.67
C ILE A 154 -12.69 7.22 17.18
N ALA A 155 -12.51 8.33 17.89
CA ALA A 155 -12.92 8.42 19.29
C ALA A 155 -14.45 8.22 19.43
N TYR A 156 -15.23 8.88 18.57
CA TYR A 156 -16.69 8.73 18.50
C TYR A 156 -17.14 7.29 18.22
N ALA A 157 -16.44 6.59 17.33
CA ALA A 157 -16.71 5.17 17.03
C ALA A 157 -16.37 4.26 18.22
N ARG A 158 -15.25 4.53 18.90
CA ARG A 158 -14.82 3.78 20.08
C ARG A 158 -15.83 3.86 21.22
N GLU A 159 -16.47 5.00 21.44
CA GLU A 159 -17.56 5.15 22.43
C GLU A 159 -18.77 4.25 22.09
N ARG A 160 -18.90 3.83 20.85
CA ARG A 160 -19.95 2.91 20.36
C ARG A 160 -19.50 1.45 20.32
N GLY A 161 -18.30 1.15 20.81
CA GLY A 161 -17.77 -0.21 20.83
C GLY A 161 -17.28 -0.70 19.49
N ILE A 162 -16.99 0.20 18.53
CA ILE A 162 -16.46 -0.13 17.21
C ILE A 162 -14.95 0.10 17.19
N ASP A 163 -14.19 -0.94 16.88
CA ASP A 163 -12.75 -0.90 16.72
C ASP A 163 -12.34 -0.50 15.30
N PHE A 164 -11.18 0.16 15.19
CA PHE A 164 -10.59 0.56 13.90
C PHE A 164 -9.21 -0.05 13.69
N ILE A 165 -8.95 -0.52 12.46
CA ILE A 165 -7.63 -0.75 11.90
C ILE A 165 -7.45 0.25 10.76
N ILE A 166 -6.42 1.09 10.83
CA ILE A 166 -6.13 2.11 9.82
C ILE A 166 -5.03 1.59 8.90
N CYS A 167 -5.28 1.61 7.59
CA CYS A 167 -4.32 1.34 6.53
C CYS A 167 -4.21 2.60 5.67
N ASP A 168 -3.28 3.48 6.00
CA ASP A 168 -3.16 4.80 5.38
C ASP A 168 -1.70 5.09 5.00
N HIS A 169 -1.49 5.95 4.03
CA HIS A 169 -0.17 6.35 3.55
C HIS A 169 0.09 7.87 3.64
N HIS A 170 -0.90 8.63 4.09
CA HIS A 170 -0.75 10.06 4.31
C HIS A 170 0.19 10.36 5.47
N VAL A 171 0.79 11.55 5.47
CA VAL A 171 1.66 11.99 6.57
C VAL A 171 0.82 12.17 7.84
N PRO A 172 1.18 11.49 8.94
CA PRO A 172 0.47 11.62 10.20
C PRO A 172 0.68 13.01 10.82
N ASP A 173 -0.28 13.45 11.63
CA ASP A 173 -0.14 14.58 12.52
C ASP A 173 0.52 14.14 13.85
N ASP A 174 0.83 15.09 14.74
CA ASP A 174 1.45 14.81 16.05
C ASP A 174 0.59 13.90 16.94
N ILE A 175 -0.74 13.97 16.76
CA ILE A 175 -1.71 13.17 17.53
C ILE A 175 -2.29 12.10 16.60
N LEU A 176 -2.04 10.84 16.94
CA LEU A 176 -2.62 9.71 16.23
C LEU A 176 -4.03 9.40 16.75
N PRO A 177 -4.93 8.93 15.87
CA PRO A 177 -6.28 8.53 16.26
C PRO A 177 -6.25 7.30 17.19
N PRO A 178 -7.24 7.14 18.09
CA PRO A 178 -7.28 6.06 19.07
C PRO A 178 -7.77 4.73 18.47
N ALA A 179 -7.17 4.33 17.35
CA ALA A 179 -7.41 3.04 16.67
C ALA A 179 -6.70 1.89 17.38
N VAL A 180 -7.15 0.65 17.16
CA VAL A 180 -6.49 -0.56 17.69
C VAL A 180 -5.14 -0.77 17.03
N ALA A 181 -5.04 -0.51 15.73
CA ALA A 181 -3.79 -0.61 14.97
C ALA A 181 -3.75 0.47 13.87
N ILE A 182 -2.57 1.00 13.60
CA ILE A 182 -2.33 2.03 12.58
C ILE A 182 -1.18 1.57 11.68
N LEU A 183 -1.52 1.07 10.51
CA LEU A 183 -0.58 0.65 9.47
C LEU A 183 -0.27 1.84 8.57
N ASN A 184 0.89 2.46 8.77
CA ASN A 184 1.35 3.59 7.97
C ASN A 184 2.87 3.67 7.98
N ALA A 185 3.48 3.54 6.80
CA ALA A 185 4.94 3.50 6.64
C ALA A 185 5.62 4.86 6.91
N LYS A 186 4.87 5.98 6.93
CA LYS A 186 5.39 7.32 7.20
C LYS A 186 5.34 7.73 8.68
N ARG A 187 4.88 6.86 9.57
CA ARG A 187 4.91 7.12 11.02
C ARG A 187 6.35 7.23 11.51
N PRO A 188 6.67 8.19 12.39
CA PRO A 188 8.03 8.37 12.92
C PRO A 188 8.57 7.16 13.70
N ASP A 189 7.68 6.37 14.30
CA ASP A 189 8.01 5.16 15.09
C ASP A 189 7.99 3.88 14.27
N ASN A 190 7.91 3.98 12.92
CA ASN A 190 7.88 2.85 12.01
C ASN A 190 9.29 2.50 11.49
N THR A 191 9.54 1.22 11.28
CA THR A 191 10.82 0.71 10.73
C THR A 191 10.65 0.05 9.37
N TYR A 192 9.48 0.18 8.75
CA TYR A 192 9.22 -0.38 7.42
C TYR A 192 10.14 0.23 6.37
N PRO A 193 10.83 -0.57 5.53
CA PRO A 193 11.91 -0.08 4.68
C PRO A 193 11.47 0.80 3.51
N TYR A 194 10.17 0.87 3.21
CA TYR A 194 9.64 1.60 2.06
C TYR A 194 8.42 2.46 2.42
N GLU A 195 8.62 3.77 2.49
CA GLU A 195 7.61 4.73 2.97
C GLU A 195 6.58 5.19 1.91
N HIS A 196 6.82 4.85 0.63
CA HIS A 196 6.04 5.39 -0.49
C HIS A 196 4.97 4.42 -1.02
N LEU A 197 4.46 3.53 -0.18
CA LEU A 197 3.29 2.72 -0.56
C LEU A 197 2.09 3.64 -0.84
N SER A 198 1.21 3.24 -1.76
CA SER A 198 -0.13 3.82 -1.90
C SER A 198 -1.07 3.28 -0.81
N GLY A 199 -2.25 3.86 -0.63
CA GLY A 199 -3.24 3.36 0.33
C GLY A 199 -3.65 1.91 0.05
N CYS A 200 -3.87 1.56 -1.23
CA CYS A 200 -4.08 0.17 -1.66
C CYS A 200 -2.85 -0.71 -1.39
N GLY A 201 -1.64 -0.17 -1.56
CA GLY A 201 -0.39 -0.86 -1.22
C GLY A 201 -0.30 -1.22 0.26
N VAL A 202 -0.70 -0.33 1.17
CA VAL A 202 -0.77 -0.63 2.61
C VAL A 202 -1.82 -1.71 2.90
N GLY A 203 -3.00 -1.61 2.29
CA GLY A 203 -4.04 -2.65 2.39
C GLY A 203 -3.55 -4.02 1.88
N PHE A 204 -2.80 -4.03 0.77
CA PHE A 204 -2.17 -5.25 0.26
C PHE A 204 -1.17 -5.85 1.26
N LYS A 205 -0.33 -5.03 1.90
CA LYS A 205 0.62 -5.51 2.93
C LYS A 205 -0.10 -6.09 4.14
N PHE A 206 -1.23 -5.51 4.53
CA PHE A 206 -2.07 -6.07 5.59
C PHE A 206 -2.63 -7.45 5.20
N MET A 207 -3.15 -7.61 3.99
CA MET A 207 -3.65 -8.90 3.51
C MET A 207 -2.51 -9.92 3.35
N GLN A 208 -1.31 -9.49 2.96
CA GLN A 208 -0.12 -10.32 2.92
C GLN A 208 0.25 -10.85 4.32
N ALA A 209 0.27 -9.98 5.33
CA ALA A 209 0.53 -10.37 6.71
C ALA A 209 -0.53 -11.35 7.24
N PHE A 210 -1.80 -11.07 6.97
CA PHE A 210 -2.90 -11.94 7.34
C PHE A 210 -2.76 -13.32 6.67
N ALA A 211 -2.41 -13.38 5.39
CA ALA A 211 -2.19 -14.61 4.66
C ALA A 211 -1.05 -15.44 5.28
N ILE A 212 0.10 -14.82 5.56
CA ILE A 212 1.26 -15.46 6.19
C ILE A 212 0.87 -16.04 7.55
N ASN A 213 0.18 -15.25 8.40
CA ASN A 213 -0.21 -15.68 9.74
C ASN A 213 -1.18 -16.87 9.74
N ASN A 214 -2.04 -16.96 8.74
CA ASN A 214 -3.09 -17.98 8.64
C ASN A 214 -2.73 -19.14 7.69
N GLY A 215 -1.49 -19.20 7.18
CA GLY A 215 -1.07 -20.26 6.26
C GLY A 215 -1.76 -20.25 4.91
N ILE A 216 -2.25 -19.07 4.48
CA ILE A 216 -2.88 -18.88 3.17
C ILE A 216 -1.78 -18.63 2.14
N GLU A 217 -1.80 -19.37 1.05
CA GLU A 217 -0.77 -19.26 0.03
C GLU A 217 -0.83 -17.93 -0.72
N PHE A 218 0.33 -17.39 -1.06
CA PHE A 218 0.46 -16.07 -1.71
C PHE A 218 -0.28 -15.97 -3.05
N HIS A 219 -0.55 -17.10 -3.71
CA HIS A 219 -1.27 -17.11 -4.99
C HIS A 219 -2.67 -16.50 -4.92
N HIS A 220 -3.31 -16.47 -3.73
CA HIS A 220 -4.59 -15.80 -3.50
C HIS A 220 -4.51 -14.26 -3.61
N LEU A 221 -3.30 -13.70 -3.43
CA LEU A 221 -3.05 -12.26 -3.53
C LEU A 221 -2.65 -11.83 -4.96
N ILE A 222 -2.05 -12.74 -5.73
CA ILE A 222 -1.56 -12.42 -7.08
C ILE A 222 -2.61 -11.76 -7.98
N PRO A 223 -3.86 -12.28 -8.07
CA PRO A 223 -4.89 -11.67 -8.91
C PRO A 223 -5.32 -10.27 -8.51
N LEU A 224 -4.93 -9.81 -7.29
CA LEU A 224 -5.30 -8.52 -6.74
C LEU A 224 -4.19 -7.46 -6.93
N LEU A 225 -3.04 -7.86 -7.47
CA LEU A 225 -1.93 -6.93 -7.72
C LEU A 225 -2.25 -5.91 -8.82
N ASP A 226 -3.19 -6.19 -9.71
CA ASP A 226 -3.69 -5.26 -10.72
C ASP A 226 -4.34 -4.02 -10.06
N LEU A 227 -5.08 -4.21 -8.96
CA LEU A 227 -5.65 -3.12 -8.18
C LEU A 227 -4.55 -2.25 -7.55
N VAL A 228 -3.49 -2.88 -7.02
CA VAL A 228 -2.33 -2.15 -6.48
C VAL A 228 -1.63 -1.36 -7.58
N ALA A 229 -1.47 -1.93 -8.77
CA ALA A 229 -0.83 -1.23 -9.90
C ALA A 229 -1.65 -0.02 -10.38
N VAL A 230 -2.98 -0.14 -10.44
CA VAL A 230 -3.89 0.98 -10.77
C VAL A 230 -3.79 2.08 -9.72
N SER A 231 -3.81 1.72 -8.44
CA SER A 231 -3.63 2.64 -7.31
C SER A 231 -2.31 3.42 -7.41
N ILE A 232 -1.18 2.72 -7.57
CA ILE A 232 0.15 3.34 -7.71
C ILE A 232 0.17 4.37 -8.84
N ALA A 233 -0.46 4.06 -9.97
CA ALA A 233 -0.48 4.94 -11.14
C ALA A 233 -1.40 6.16 -10.94
N SER A 234 -2.54 5.99 -10.28
CA SER A 234 -3.53 7.06 -10.07
C SER A 234 -3.12 8.03 -8.97
N ASP A 235 -2.51 7.55 -7.89
CA ASP A 235 -2.03 8.38 -6.78
C ASP A 235 -0.63 8.99 -7.04
N ILE A 236 0.00 8.62 -8.17
CA ILE A 236 1.29 9.15 -8.62
C ILE A 236 2.40 8.96 -7.58
N VAL A 237 2.34 7.89 -6.79
CA VAL A 237 3.42 7.55 -5.85
C VAL A 237 4.70 7.11 -6.59
N PRO A 238 5.89 7.27 -6.00
CA PRO A 238 7.16 6.90 -6.64
C PRO A 238 7.19 5.45 -7.14
N ILE A 239 7.51 5.25 -8.43
CA ILE A 239 7.63 3.92 -9.07
C ILE A 239 9.03 3.35 -8.78
N MET A 240 9.32 3.12 -7.52
CA MET A 240 10.55 2.54 -7.01
C MET A 240 10.20 1.44 -5.99
N GLY A 241 11.18 0.69 -5.50
CA GLY A 241 10.98 -0.33 -4.46
C GLY A 241 9.80 -1.26 -4.74
N GLU A 242 8.94 -1.47 -3.76
CA GLU A 242 7.79 -2.39 -3.86
C GLU A 242 6.73 -1.93 -4.87
N ASN A 243 6.51 -0.61 -5.03
CA ASN A 243 5.59 -0.09 -6.05
C ASN A 243 6.03 -0.52 -7.45
N ARG A 244 7.34 -0.51 -7.72
CA ARG A 244 7.87 -0.97 -9.00
C ARG A 244 7.65 -2.47 -9.19
N ILE A 245 7.82 -3.28 -8.14
CA ILE A 245 7.58 -4.72 -8.20
C ILE A 245 6.13 -4.99 -8.58
N CYS A 246 5.17 -4.41 -7.86
CA CYS A 246 3.74 -4.61 -8.12
C CYS A 246 3.36 -4.14 -9.52
N LEU A 247 3.79 -2.93 -9.93
CA LEU A 247 3.44 -2.35 -11.23
C LEU A 247 3.98 -3.19 -12.39
N LEU A 248 5.25 -3.63 -12.35
CA LEU A 248 5.86 -4.39 -13.45
C LEU A 248 5.39 -5.84 -13.52
N TYR A 249 5.00 -6.42 -12.37
CA TYR A 249 4.46 -7.77 -12.35
C TYR A 249 3.11 -7.87 -13.08
N THR A 250 2.28 -6.83 -12.99
CA THR A 250 0.93 -6.80 -13.57
C THR A 250 0.86 -6.10 -14.92
N SER A 251 1.85 -5.27 -15.27
CA SER A 251 1.87 -4.56 -16.54
C SER A 251 2.21 -5.52 -17.70
N PRO A 252 1.41 -5.59 -18.77
CA PRO A 252 1.73 -6.39 -19.92
C PRO A 252 3.05 -5.92 -20.55
N SER A 253 3.97 -6.86 -20.75
CA SER A 253 5.21 -6.63 -21.47
C SER A 253 4.97 -6.77 -22.98
N PRO A 254 5.70 -6.08 -23.87
CA PRO A 254 5.66 -6.34 -25.30
C PRO A 254 5.90 -7.82 -25.67
N ARG A 255 6.60 -8.57 -24.81
CA ARG A 255 6.81 -10.02 -24.98
C ARG A 255 5.58 -10.87 -24.65
N ASP A 256 4.62 -10.34 -23.89
CA ASP A 256 3.40 -11.07 -23.51
C ASP A 256 2.37 -11.05 -24.64
N THR A 257 2.50 -10.13 -25.59
CA THR A 257 1.65 -10.03 -26.78
C THR A 257 2.12 -10.93 -27.94
N GLU A 258 3.28 -11.57 -27.81
CA GLU A 258 3.84 -12.50 -28.81
C GLU A 258 3.55 -13.98 -28.51
N ARG A 259 2.68 -14.28 -27.54
CA ARG A 259 2.30 -15.65 -27.15
C ARG A 259 0.89 -16.03 -27.58
#